data_4e839883f86ad104e1d73804eb1de0f9
#
_entry.id   4e839883f86ad104e1d73804eb1de0f9
#
_cell.length_a   1.000
_cell.length_b   1.000
_cell.length_c   1.000
_cell.angle_alpha   90.00
_cell.angle_beta   90.00
_cell.angle_gamma   90.00
#
_symmetry.space_group_name_H-M   'P 1'
#
loop_
_entity.id
_entity.type
_entity.pdbx_description
1 polymer ?
#
loop_
_entity_poly.entity_id
_entity_poly.type
_entity_poly.pdbx_seq_one_letter_code
_entity_poly.pdbx_strand_id
1 'polypeptide(L)'
;MRLHLAEPRSEEVARLPVVVDASCIAALAFAEPASGQVIQALAGTQPVAPDLLRYEINNVGISKFKRRECDLEAALAGIERFEAMAIELALVPLTPVLRLAARYTLTAYDASYLWLAGELRAPLLTFDRRLAEAARDYFDAGLGE
;
A
#
# COMPACT_ATOMS: atom_id res chain seq x y z
N MET A 1 -27.33 18.18 -32.48
CA MET A 1 -26.26 17.33 -31.90
C MET A 1 -26.61 17.06 -30.46
N ARG A 2 -26.61 15.81 -30.05
CA ARG A 2 -26.97 15.42 -28.68
C ARG A 2 -25.70 15.01 -27.92
N LEU A 3 -25.49 15.62 -26.75
CA LEU A 3 -24.40 15.22 -25.85
C LEU A 3 -24.81 13.95 -25.10
N HIS A 4 -23.91 13.00 -25.02
CA HIS A 4 -24.08 11.75 -24.27
C HIS A 4 -23.03 11.68 -23.16
N LEU A 5 -23.47 11.40 -21.95
CA LEU A 5 -22.62 11.03 -20.83
C LEU A 5 -22.82 9.53 -20.62
N ALA A 6 -21.75 8.77 -20.79
CA ALA A 6 -21.74 7.35 -20.47
C ALA A 6 -21.11 7.19 -19.09
N GLU A 7 -21.86 6.72 -18.15
CA GLU A 7 -21.39 6.47 -16.81
C GLU A 7 -21.09 4.98 -16.63
N PRO A 8 -19.99 4.63 -15.95
CA PRO A 8 -19.74 3.24 -15.63
C PRO A 8 -20.85 2.72 -14.69
N ARG A 9 -21.03 1.42 -14.66
CA ARG A 9 -21.96 0.80 -13.71
C ARG A 9 -21.56 1.20 -12.30
N SER A 10 -22.53 1.32 -11.39
CA SER A 10 -22.30 1.72 -10.02
C SER A 10 -21.26 0.86 -9.30
N GLU A 11 -21.14 -0.39 -9.67
CA GLU A 11 -20.13 -1.34 -9.19
C GLU A 11 -18.71 -0.98 -9.64
N GLU A 12 -18.55 -0.34 -10.79
CA GLU A 12 -17.26 0.11 -11.32
C GLU A 12 -16.84 1.47 -10.73
N VAL A 13 -17.80 2.30 -10.30
CA VAL A 13 -17.56 3.59 -9.65
C VAL A 13 -17.25 3.42 -8.17
N ALA A 14 -17.73 2.34 -7.55
CA ALA A 14 -17.72 2.12 -6.10
C ALA A 14 -16.50 1.37 -5.59
N ARG A 15 -15.34 1.39 -6.29
CA ARG A 15 -14.11 0.81 -5.75
C ARG A 15 -13.60 1.69 -4.62
N LEU A 16 -13.75 1.20 -3.38
CA LEU A 16 -13.26 1.90 -2.21
C LEU A 16 -11.74 1.78 -2.11
N PRO A 17 -11.06 2.86 -1.69
CA PRO A 17 -9.63 2.80 -1.50
C PRO A 17 -9.25 1.89 -0.33
N VAL A 18 -8.14 1.19 -0.49
CA VAL A 18 -7.45 0.47 0.57
C VAL A 18 -5.99 0.85 0.51
N VAL A 19 -5.46 1.35 1.61
CA VAL A 19 -4.02 1.62 1.70
C VAL A 19 -3.29 0.31 1.95
N VAL A 20 -2.32 0.00 1.12
CA VAL A 20 -1.60 -1.27 1.16
C VAL A 20 -0.11 -1.01 1.31
N ASP A 21 0.53 -1.69 2.25
CA ASP A 21 1.95 -1.48 2.51
C ASP A 21 2.87 -2.38 1.67
N ALA A 22 4.17 -2.15 1.80
CA ALA A 22 5.18 -2.86 1.04
C ALA A 22 5.21 -4.36 1.33
N SER A 23 4.85 -4.80 2.55
CA SER A 23 4.84 -6.23 2.90
C SER A 23 3.82 -7.01 2.07
N CYS A 24 2.65 -6.42 1.85
CA CYS A 24 1.59 -7.02 1.04
C CYS A 24 1.93 -6.99 -0.45
N ILE A 25 2.42 -5.87 -0.94
CA ILE A 25 2.77 -5.73 -2.35
C ILE A 25 3.97 -6.60 -2.71
N ALA A 26 4.95 -6.74 -1.82
CA ALA A 26 6.07 -7.66 -2.02
C ALA A 26 5.60 -9.11 -2.17
N ALA A 27 4.62 -9.52 -1.37
CA ALA A 27 4.04 -10.86 -1.49
C ALA A 27 3.45 -11.11 -2.88
N LEU A 28 2.79 -10.11 -3.47
CA LEU A 28 2.26 -10.19 -4.83
C LEU A 28 3.37 -10.14 -5.90
N ALA A 29 4.26 -9.18 -5.78
CA ALA A 29 5.30 -8.92 -6.78
C ALA A 29 6.28 -10.10 -6.90
N PHE A 30 6.65 -10.70 -5.77
CA PHE A 30 7.63 -11.78 -5.71
C PHE A 30 7.01 -13.16 -5.51
N ALA A 31 5.70 -13.28 -5.72
CA ALA A 31 4.94 -14.53 -5.67
C ALA A 31 5.19 -15.34 -4.38
N GLU A 32 5.16 -14.65 -3.25
CA GLU A 32 5.34 -15.26 -1.93
C GLU A 32 4.12 -16.10 -1.51
N PRO A 33 4.26 -17.05 -0.56
CA PRO A 33 3.14 -17.91 -0.15
C PRO A 33 1.90 -17.17 0.33
N ALA A 34 2.05 -15.97 0.90
CA ALA A 34 0.95 -15.15 1.39
C ALA A 34 0.19 -14.38 0.28
N SER A 35 0.63 -14.46 -0.98
CA SER A 35 0.02 -13.68 -2.09
C SER A 35 -1.48 -13.91 -2.24
N GLY A 36 -1.96 -15.14 -2.02
CA GLY A 36 -3.38 -15.46 -2.13
C GLY A 36 -4.24 -14.69 -1.13
N GLN A 37 -3.77 -14.51 0.10
CA GLN A 37 -4.47 -13.70 1.11
C GLN A 37 -4.60 -12.23 0.67
N VAL A 38 -3.53 -11.68 0.10
CA VAL A 38 -3.52 -10.29 -0.37
C VAL A 38 -4.46 -10.10 -1.56
N ILE A 39 -4.45 -11.04 -2.51
CA ILE A 39 -5.37 -11.02 -3.66
C ILE A 39 -6.82 -10.97 -3.19
N GLN A 40 -7.19 -11.83 -2.23
CA GLN A 40 -8.54 -11.84 -1.69
C GLN A 40 -8.91 -10.54 -0.98
N ALA A 41 -7.98 -10.00 -0.16
CA ALA A 41 -8.22 -8.77 0.58
C ALA A 41 -8.37 -7.55 -0.33
N LEU A 42 -7.68 -7.52 -1.47
CA LEU A 42 -7.72 -6.41 -2.41
C LEU A 42 -8.81 -6.52 -3.48
N ALA A 43 -9.47 -7.68 -3.59
CA ALA A 43 -10.49 -7.89 -4.62
C ALA A 43 -11.61 -6.84 -4.52
N GLY A 44 -11.92 -6.19 -5.64
CA GLY A 44 -12.96 -5.15 -5.70
C GLY A 44 -12.57 -3.81 -5.05
N THR A 45 -11.33 -3.64 -4.61
CA THR A 45 -10.85 -2.39 -4.03
C THR A 45 -9.96 -1.62 -5.00
N GLN A 46 -9.66 -0.36 -4.66
CA GLN A 46 -8.62 0.42 -5.32
C GLN A 46 -7.42 0.51 -4.38
N PRO A 47 -6.33 -0.22 -4.65
CA PRO A 47 -5.12 -0.11 -3.84
C PRO A 47 -4.49 1.27 -3.99
N VAL A 48 -4.12 1.87 -2.86
CA VAL A 48 -3.44 3.16 -2.78
C VAL A 48 -2.24 3.02 -1.85
N ALA A 49 -1.18 3.71 -2.14
CA ALA A 49 0.02 3.71 -1.29
C ALA A 49 0.78 5.04 -1.40
N PRO A 50 1.60 5.38 -0.40
CA PRO A 50 2.58 6.45 -0.57
C PRO A 50 3.57 6.15 -1.69
N ASP A 51 4.08 7.18 -2.33
CA ASP A 51 5.08 7.04 -3.41
C ASP A 51 6.34 6.27 -2.97
N LEU A 52 6.68 6.30 -1.70
CA LEU A 52 7.82 5.55 -1.16
C LEU A 52 7.70 4.03 -1.39
N LEU A 53 6.52 3.50 -1.63
CA LEU A 53 6.31 2.09 -1.96
C LEU A 53 7.21 1.63 -3.11
N ARG A 54 7.40 2.46 -4.11
CA ARG A 54 8.26 2.16 -5.26
C ARG A 54 9.69 1.82 -4.84
N TYR A 55 10.23 2.61 -3.93
CA TYR A 55 11.59 2.43 -3.43
C TYR A 55 11.69 1.23 -2.48
N GLU A 56 10.68 1.02 -1.67
CA GLU A 56 10.63 -0.14 -0.78
C GLU A 56 10.57 -1.45 -1.55
N ILE A 57 9.74 -1.54 -2.57
CA ILE A 57 9.65 -2.74 -3.42
C ILE A 57 10.96 -2.99 -4.16
N ASN A 58 11.59 -1.94 -4.68
CA ASN A 58 12.90 -2.08 -5.31
C ASN A 58 13.95 -2.58 -4.32
N ASN A 59 13.90 -2.11 -3.09
CA ASN A 59 14.80 -2.58 -2.04
C ASN A 59 14.53 -4.05 -1.63
N VAL A 60 13.28 -4.47 -1.63
CA VAL A 60 12.95 -5.90 -1.43
C VAL A 60 13.58 -6.75 -2.53
N GLY A 61 13.48 -6.34 -3.78
CA GLY A 61 14.07 -7.04 -4.92
C GLY A 61 15.59 -7.21 -4.78
N ILE A 62 16.31 -6.13 -4.48
CA ILE A 62 17.76 -6.20 -4.32
C ILE A 62 18.17 -7.01 -3.08
N SER A 63 17.39 -6.95 -2.01
CA SER A 63 17.64 -7.73 -0.80
C SER A 63 17.51 -9.24 -1.06
N LYS A 64 16.47 -9.65 -1.80
CA LYS A 64 16.28 -11.05 -2.19
C LYS A 64 17.45 -11.56 -3.04
N PHE A 65 17.91 -10.75 -3.98
CA PHE A 65 19.07 -11.09 -4.80
C PHE A 65 20.35 -11.23 -3.94
N LYS A 66 20.63 -10.28 -3.08
CA LYS A 66 21.81 -10.32 -2.20
C LYS A 66 21.80 -11.49 -1.23
N ARG A 67 20.64 -11.89 -0.75
CA ARG A 67 20.45 -13.06 0.12
C ARG A 67 20.42 -14.38 -0.64
N ARG A 68 20.56 -14.35 -1.96
CA ARG A 68 20.48 -15.51 -2.83
C ARG A 68 19.15 -16.26 -2.75
N GLU A 69 18.08 -15.55 -2.43
CA GLU A 69 16.72 -16.11 -2.46
C GLU A 69 16.18 -16.21 -3.89
N CYS A 70 16.70 -15.40 -4.79
CA CYS A 70 16.39 -15.44 -6.22
C CYS A 70 17.58 -14.89 -7.03
N ASP A 71 17.61 -15.17 -8.33
CA ASP A 71 18.55 -14.53 -9.25
C ASP A 71 18.08 -13.14 -9.66
N LEU A 72 18.92 -12.39 -10.36
CA LEU A 72 18.61 -11.04 -10.79
C LEU A 72 17.39 -10.98 -11.72
N GLU A 73 17.27 -11.95 -12.63
CA GLU A 73 16.14 -12.00 -13.57
C GLU A 73 14.81 -12.18 -12.84
N ALA A 74 14.78 -13.01 -11.80
CA ALA A 74 13.60 -13.20 -10.98
C ALA A 74 13.24 -11.93 -10.19
N ALA A 75 14.25 -11.23 -9.65
CA ALA A 75 14.03 -9.96 -8.97
C ALA A 75 13.48 -8.90 -9.93
N LEU A 76 14.05 -8.78 -11.13
CA LEU A 76 13.57 -7.87 -12.17
C LEU A 76 12.13 -8.20 -12.60
N ALA A 77 11.81 -9.48 -12.76
CA ALA A 77 10.45 -9.92 -13.07
C ALA A 77 9.45 -9.51 -11.98
N GLY A 78 9.85 -9.54 -10.72
CA GLY A 78 9.04 -9.05 -9.60
C GLY A 78 8.76 -7.56 -9.71
N ILE A 79 9.75 -6.75 -10.08
CA ILE A 79 9.58 -5.32 -10.30
C ILE A 79 8.62 -5.06 -11.48
N GLU A 80 8.76 -5.80 -12.57
CA GLU A 80 7.84 -5.68 -13.71
C GLU A 80 6.39 -5.99 -13.31
N ARG A 81 6.18 -7.03 -12.50
CA ARG A 81 4.84 -7.33 -11.95
C ARG A 81 4.31 -6.19 -11.10
N PHE A 82 5.14 -5.60 -10.24
CA PHE A 82 4.75 -4.44 -9.45
C PHE A 82 4.34 -3.26 -10.34
N GLU A 83 5.15 -2.93 -11.34
CA GLU A 83 4.85 -1.81 -12.25
C GLU A 83 3.57 -2.03 -13.06
N ALA A 84 3.18 -3.29 -13.31
CA ALA A 84 1.93 -3.62 -13.98
C ALA A 84 0.70 -3.56 -13.06
N MET A 85 0.89 -3.44 -11.74
CA MET A 85 -0.23 -3.31 -10.80
C MET A 85 -0.84 -1.91 -10.87
N ALA A 86 -2.17 -1.84 -10.86
CA ALA A 86 -2.90 -0.57 -10.84
C ALA A 86 -2.99 -0.02 -9.41
N ILE A 87 -1.85 0.36 -8.84
CA ILE A 87 -1.76 0.97 -7.51
C ILE A 87 -1.69 2.49 -7.69
N GLU A 88 -2.59 3.20 -7.04
CA GLU A 88 -2.54 4.66 -7.01
C GLU A 88 -1.49 5.11 -6.00
N LEU A 89 -0.52 5.90 -6.44
CA LEU A 89 0.56 6.41 -5.60
C LEU A 89 0.32 7.88 -5.24
N ALA A 90 0.56 8.20 -3.97
CA ALA A 90 0.32 9.54 -3.42
C ALA A 90 1.57 10.09 -2.74
N LEU A 91 1.80 11.38 -2.90
CA LEU A 91 2.76 12.10 -2.08
C LEU A 91 2.15 12.36 -0.70
N VAL A 92 2.95 12.20 0.34
CA VAL A 92 2.52 12.46 1.71
C VAL A 92 3.27 13.66 2.28
N PRO A 93 2.62 14.51 3.10
CA PRO A 93 3.28 15.67 3.69
C PRO A 93 4.24 15.25 4.79
N LEU A 94 5.44 15.83 4.80
CA LEU A 94 6.51 15.42 5.71
C LEU A 94 6.20 15.75 7.18
N THR A 95 5.73 16.94 7.45
CA THR A 95 5.51 17.40 8.83
C THR A 95 4.41 16.63 9.57
N PRO A 96 3.21 16.44 9.01
CA PRO A 96 2.19 15.60 9.66
C PRO A 96 2.64 14.14 9.85
N VAL A 97 3.36 13.60 8.87
CA VAL A 97 3.89 12.23 8.95
C VAL A 97 4.92 12.10 10.08
N LEU A 98 5.82 13.08 10.22
CA LEU A 98 6.79 13.07 11.32
C LEU A 98 6.11 13.11 12.69
N ARG A 99 5.09 13.94 12.84
CA ARG A 99 4.31 14.00 14.09
C ARG A 99 3.65 12.67 14.40
N LEU A 100 3.07 12.04 13.40
CA LEU A 100 2.40 10.75 13.54
C LEU A 100 3.41 9.65 13.89
N ALA A 101 4.58 9.64 13.27
CA ALA A 101 5.68 8.73 13.58
C ALA A 101 6.10 8.85 15.06
N ALA A 102 6.25 10.08 15.55
CA ALA A 102 6.60 10.33 16.94
C ALA A 102 5.51 9.85 17.91
N ARG A 103 4.24 10.10 17.59
CA ARG A 103 3.10 9.70 18.41
C ARG A 103 2.99 8.18 18.60
N TYR A 104 3.19 7.43 17.55
CA TYR A 104 3.03 5.97 17.56
C TYR A 104 4.33 5.19 17.61
N THR A 105 5.46 5.88 17.74
CA THR A 105 6.79 5.25 17.77
C THR A 105 7.03 4.37 16.54
N LEU A 106 6.69 4.92 15.39
CA LEU A 106 6.87 4.28 14.08
C LEU A 106 8.04 4.91 13.34
N THR A 107 8.55 4.22 12.32
CA THR A 107 9.39 4.88 11.33
C THR A 107 8.56 5.90 10.54
N ALA A 108 9.20 6.88 9.94
CA ALA A 108 8.52 7.81 9.05
C ALA A 108 7.91 7.10 7.83
N TYR A 109 8.52 6.00 7.40
CA TYR A 109 8.01 5.16 6.32
C TYR A 109 6.66 4.53 6.69
N ASP A 110 6.58 3.84 7.83
CA ASP A 110 5.33 3.24 8.31
C ASP A 110 4.27 4.30 8.61
N ALA A 111 4.68 5.43 9.19
CA ALA A 111 3.78 6.54 9.46
C ALA A 111 3.21 7.17 8.18
N SER A 112 3.90 7.08 7.05
CA SER A 112 3.38 7.54 5.77
C SER A 112 2.16 6.76 5.33
N TYR A 113 2.18 5.44 5.52
CA TYR A 113 1.02 4.59 5.25
C TYR A 113 -0.13 4.89 6.19
N LEU A 114 0.17 5.04 7.47
CA LEU A 114 -0.82 5.36 8.49
C LEU A 114 -1.50 6.69 8.23
N TRP A 115 -0.71 7.72 7.90
CA TRP A 115 -1.22 9.05 7.55
C TRP A 115 -2.16 8.99 6.34
N LEU A 116 -1.74 8.29 5.30
CA LEU A 116 -2.54 8.17 4.07
C LEU A 116 -3.87 7.46 4.33
N ALA A 117 -3.84 6.38 5.11
CA ALA A 117 -5.06 5.66 5.48
C ALA A 117 -6.02 6.56 6.28
N GLY A 118 -5.50 7.35 7.21
CA GLY A 118 -6.28 8.31 7.97
C GLY A 118 -6.88 9.40 7.11
N GLU A 119 -6.11 9.97 6.21
CA GLU A 119 -6.54 11.04 5.31
C GLU A 119 -7.65 10.57 4.37
N LEU A 120 -7.54 9.36 3.83
CA LEU A 120 -8.55 8.78 2.94
C LEU A 120 -9.70 8.13 3.71
N ARG A 121 -9.61 8.01 5.03
CA ARG A 121 -10.52 7.21 5.86
C ARG A 121 -10.70 5.80 5.29
N ALA A 122 -9.57 5.23 4.89
CA ALA A 122 -9.50 3.92 4.25
C ALA A 122 -8.87 2.88 5.17
N PRO A 123 -9.22 1.60 5.00
CA PRO A 123 -8.51 0.53 5.70
C PRO A 123 -7.03 0.52 5.32
N LEU A 124 -6.20 0.03 6.24
CA LEU A 124 -4.77 -0.24 6.01
C LEU A 124 -4.54 -1.74 6.03
N LEU A 125 -4.05 -2.27 4.93
CA LEU A 125 -3.71 -3.68 4.79
C LEU A 125 -2.20 -3.86 4.95
N THR A 126 -1.79 -4.67 5.93
CA THR A 126 -0.38 -4.90 6.26
C THR A 126 -0.18 -6.26 6.92
N PHE A 127 1.00 -6.86 6.75
CA PHE A 127 1.44 -7.99 7.55
C PHE A 127 2.21 -7.55 8.80
N ASP A 128 2.53 -6.26 8.92
CA ASP A 128 3.24 -5.73 10.08
C ASP A 128 2.27 -5.51 11.25
N ARG A 129 2.43 -6.31 12.30
CA ARG A 129 1.57 -6.26 13.48
C ARG A 129 1.61 -4.90 14.18
N ARG A 130 2.78 -4.29 14.31
CA ARG A 130 2.93 -2.99 14.98
C ARG A 130 2.19 -1.89 14.22
N LEU A 131 2.32 -1.89 12.91
CA LEU A 131 1.62 -0.93 12.06
C LEU A 131 0.10 -1.16 12.14
N ALA A 132 -0.36 -2.41 12.14
CA ALA A 132 -1.78 -2.73 12.28
C ALA A 132 -2.34 -2.26 13.62
N GLU A 133 -1.61 -2.44 14.71
CA GLU A 133 -2.01 -1.98 16.05
C GLU A 133 -2.07 -0.45 16.12
N ALA A 134 -1.07 0.23 15.57
CA ALA A 134 -1.07 1.69 15.50
C ALA A 134 -2.23 2.22 14.67
N ALA A 135 -2.58 1.55 13.57
CA ALA A 135 -3.70 1.94 12.72
C ALA A 135 -5.03 1.82 13.46
N ARG A 136 -5.26 0.73 14.19
CA ARG A 136 -6.47 0.56 14.99
C ARG A 136 -6.60 1.68 16.03
N ASP A 137 -5.53 1.95 16.77
CA ASP A 137 -5.48 3.03 17.77
C ASP A 137 -5.80 4.39 17.13
N TYR A 138 -5.17 4.68 16.01
CA TYR A 138 -5.36 5.94 15.28
C TYR A 138 -6.79 6.12 14.77
N PHE A 139 -7.37 5.06 14.22
CA PHE A 139 -8.76 5.11 13.74
C PHE A 139 -9.75 5.24 14.89
N ASP A 140 -9.51 4.56 16.01
CA ASP A 140 -10.35 4.66 17.20
C ASP A 140 -10.27 6.03 17.88
N ALA A 141 -9.14 6.72 17.74
CA ALA A 141 -8.95 8.07 18.29
C ALA A 141 -9.59 9.18 17.44
N GLY A 142 -10.32 8.85 16.36
CA GLY A 142 -11.04 9.82 15.54
C GLY A 142 -10.21 10.56 14.50
N LEU A 143 -9.09 9.98 14.05
CA LEU A 143 -8.32 10.46 12.90
C LEU A 143 -7.84 11.91 12.98
N GLY A 144 -7.07 12.24 14.00
CA GLY A 144 -6.36 13.53 14.02
C GLY A 144 -6.96 14.60 14.92
N GLU A 145 -7.73 14.21 15.86
CA GLU A 145 -8.00 15.06 17.02
C GLU A 145 -6.75 15.27 17.85
#